data_dfb50e85d067864382948ea3cbbcb320
#
_entry.id   dfb50e85d067864382948ea3cbbcb320
#
_cell.length_a   1.000
_cell.length_b   1.000
_cell.length_c   1.000
_cell.angle_alpha   90.00
_cell.angle_beta   90.00
_cell.angle_gamma   90.00
#
_symmetry.space_group_name_H-M   'P 1'
#
loop_
_entity.id
_entity.type
_entity.pdbx_description
1 polymer ?
#
loop_
_entity_poly.entity_id
_entity_poly.type
_entity_poly.pdbx_seq_one_letter_code
_entity_poly.pdbx_strand_id
1 'polypeptide(L)'
;MSNNPKKTGRPPSNNVDYFPHKCKDSKELVYIRHKYGSEGYEAFYRLQEALGDADYHYIDLNNDLKRQMFEMGMGVSSEVVYGVIDILAGTGWLDKEVYEKDYILWSDKFMKSIRAVYINRRR
;
A
#
# COMPACT_ATOMS: atom_id res chain seq x y z
N MET A 1 26.04 -18.05 19.31
CA MET A 1 25.47 -17.68 19.10
C MET A 1 24.79 -17.19 18.92
N SER A 2 24.98 -17.33 18.91
CA SER A 2 24.31 -16.91 18.64
C SER A 2 23.62 -16.45 18.37
N ASN A 3 23.58 -16.78 18.39
CA ASN A 3 22.90 -16.47 18.09
C ASN A 3 22.14 -16.16 17.80
N ASN A 4 22.07 -16.60 17.84
CA ASN A 4 21.30 -16.42 17.50
C ASN A 4 20.53 -16.04 17.39
N PRO A 5 20.58 -16.28 17.37
CA PRO A 5 19.79 -16.02 17.22
C PRO A 5 19.01 -15.90 16.93
N LYS A 6 18.98 -16.25 16.59
CA LYS A 6 18.34 -16.13 16.34
C LYS A 6 17.60 -16.23 16.36
N LYS A 7 17.73 -16.45 15.65
CA LYS A 7 17.03 -16.70 16.04
C LYS A 7 16.15 -16.48 16.90
N THR A 8 15.98 -16.99 17.06
CA THR A 8 15.22 -16.52 18.16
C THR A 8 15.23 -15.02 18.27
N GLY A 9 14.81 -14.33 18.94
CA GLY A 9 15.01 -12.94 19.23
C GLY A 9 14.89 -11.94 18.11
N ARG A 10 14.52 -12.40 16.95
CA ARG A 10 14.29 -11.49 15.85
C ARG A 10 13.04 -10.67 16.14
N PRO A 11 13.12 -9.31 16.16
CA PRO A 11 11.95 -8.49 16.43
C PRO A 11 10.86 -8.72 15.39
N PRO A 12 9.60 -8.58 15.75
CA PRO A 12 8.53 -8.65 14.76
C PRO A 12 8.72 -7.58 13.71
N SER A 13 8.54 -7.96 12.46
CA SER A 13 8.62 -7.03 11.36
C SER A 13 7.43 -6.08 11.40
N ASN A 14 7.63 -4.81 11.03
CA ASN A 14 6.56 -3.83 10.92
C ASN A 14 6.10 -3.64 9.47
N ASN A 15 6.49 -4.57 8.61
CA ASN A 15 6.01 -4.63 7.23
C ASN A 15 5.65 -6.06 6.87
N VAL A 16 5.10 -6.28 5.68
CA VAL A 16 4.70 -7.62 5.23
C VAL A 16 5.29 -7.91 3.86
N ASP A 17 5.52 -9.22 3.59
CA ASP A 17 6.07 -9.67 2.32
C ASP A 17 4.99 -9.94 1.27
N TYR A 18 3.75 -10.06 1.69
CA TYR A 18 2.63 -10.31 0.78
C TYR A 18 1.34 -9.76 1.37
N PHE A 19 0.34 -9.63 0.52
CA PHE A 19 -1.01 -9.24 0.93
C PHE A 19 -2.03 -10.05 0.12
N PRO A 20 -3.27 -10.19 0.61
CA PRO A 20 -4.28 -10.96 -0.14
C PRO A 20 -4.68 -10.23 -1.42
N HIS A 21 -4.49 -10.89 -2.56
CA HIS A 21 -4.95 -10.40 -3.84
C HIS A 21 -6.27 -11.12 -4.17
N LYS A 22 -7.38 -10.45 -3.93
CA LYS A 22 -8.69 -11.06 -4.10
C LYS A 22 -8.99 -11.29 -5.58
N CYS A 23 -9.73 -12.35 -5.87
CA CYS A 23 -10.07 -12.68 -7.24
C CYS A 23 -11.19 -11.78 -7.79
N LYS A 24 -11.99 -11.19 -6.92
CA LYS A 24 -13.09 -10.33 -7.32
C LYS A 24 -12.71 -8.87 -7.11
N ASP A 25 -12.93 -8.05 -8.13
CA ASP A 25 -12.62 -6.62 -8.05
C ASP A 25 -13.54 -5.92 -7.03
N SER A 26 -12.94 -5.04 -6.23
CA SER A 26 -13.71 -4.13 -5.38
C SER A 26 -14.39 -3.06 -6.23
N LYS A 27 -15.31 -2.32 -5.62
CA LYS A 27 -15.96 -1.20 -6.32
C LYS A 27 -14.95 -0.17 -6.79
N GLU A 28 -13.98 0.12 -5.95
CA GLU A 28 -12.91 1.07 -6.29
C GLU A 28 -12.14 0.60 -7.52
N LEU A 29 -11.79 -0.68 -7.55
CA LEU A 29 -11.00 -1.22 -8.65
C LEU A 29 -11.81 -1.26 -9.95
N VAL A 30 -13.09 -1.58 -9.88
CA VAL A 30 -13.96 -1.54 -11.06
C VAL A 30 -13.93 -0.15 -11.67
N TYR A 31 -14.09 0.90 -10.86
CA TYR A 31 -14.08 2.28 -11.33
C TYR A 31 -12.72 2.68 -11.88
N ILE A 32 -11.66 2.30 -11.19
CA ILE A 32 -10.28 2.59 -11.62
C ILE A 32 -9.99 1.96 -12.97
N ARG A 33 -10.39 0.70 -13.16
CA ARG A 33 -10.18 0.02 -14.44
C ARG A 33 -11.00 0.65 -15.56
N HIS A 34 -12.21 1.11 -15.26
CA HIS A 34 -13.03 1.79 -16.24
C HIS A 34 -12.34 3.06 -16.73
N LYS A 35 -11.74 3.81 -15.81
CA LYS A 35 -11.15 5.10 -16.14
C LYS A 35 -9.74 5.01 -16.72
N TYR A 36 -8.91 4.10 -16.19
CA TYR A 36 -7.49 4.03 -16.53
C TYR A 36 -7.07 2.70 -17.15
N GLY A 37 -7.97 1.74 -17.29
CA GLY A 37 -7.65 0.45 -17.89
C GLY A 37 -6.64 -0.34 -17.09
N SER A 38 -5.78 -1.07 -17.79
CA SER A 38 -4.77 -1.93 -17.16
C SER A 38 -3.74 -1.15 -16.35
N GLU A 39 -3.45 0.09 -16.73
CA GLU A 39 -2.54 0.92 -15.97
C GLU A 39 -3.11 1.28 -14.59
N GLY A 40 -4.43 1.50 -14.53
CA GLY A 40 -5.08 1.72 -13.25
C GLY A 40 -5.04 0.49 -12.36
N TYR A 41 -5.25 -0.67 -12.95
CA TYR A 41 -5.15 -1.94 -12.24
C TYR A 41 -3.73 -2.11 -11.66
N GLU A 42 -2.73 -1.86 -12.48
CA GLU A 42 -1.33 -1.96 -12.04
C GLU A 42 -1.05 -0.96 -10.90
N ALA A 43 -1.50 0.28 -11.06
CA ALA A 43 -1.26 1.31 -10.05
C ALA A 43 -1.88 0.92 -8.69
N PHE A 44 -3.10 0.37 -8.70
CA PHE A 44 -3.75 -0.03 -7.47
C PHE A 44 -2.97 -1.13 -6.74
N TYR A 45 -2.52 -2.14 -7.47
CA TYR A 45 -1.79 -3.24 -6.83
C TYR A 45 -0.36 -2.86 -6.46
N ARG A 46 0.31 -2.02 -7.26
CA ARG A 46 1.62 -1.49 -6.88
C ARG A 46 1.53 -0.63 -5.62
N LEU A 47 0.44 0.13 -5.48
CA LEU A 47 0.24 0.90 -4.25
C LEU A 47 0.09 -0.02 -3.04
N GLN A 48 -0.65 -1.10 -3.18
CA GLN A 48 -0.77 -2.06 -2.09
C GLN A 48 0.56 -2.73 -1.75
N GLU A 49 1.35 -3.05 -2.77
CA GLU A 49 2.70 -3.58 -2.55
C GLU A 49 3.55 -2.57 -1.78
N ALA A 50 3.48 -1.30 -2.18
CA ALA A 50 4.25 -0.25 -1.52
C ALA A 50 3.82 -0.06 -0.07
N LEU A 51 2.50 -0.07 0.20
CA LEU A 51 1.99 0.03 1.56
C LEU A 51 2.40 -1.18 2.40
N GLY A 52 2.35 -2.37 1.81
CA GLY A 52 2.73 -3.59 2.53
C GLY A 52 4.21 -3.61 2.90
N ASP A 53 5.06 -3.14 2.01
CA ASP A 53 6.50 -3.10 2.21
C ASP A 53 6.94 -1.95 3.11
N ALA A 54 6.13 -0.91 3.24
CA ALA A 54 6.50 0.28 4.02
C ALA A 54 6.42 -0.01 5.52
N ASP A 55 7.35 0.58 6.26
CA ASP A 55 7.31 0.51 7.72
C ASP A 55 6.01 1.14 8.22
N TYR A 56 5.32 0.40 9.11
CA TYR A 56 4.03 0.81 9.68
C TYR A 56 2.97 1.12 8.64
N HIS A 57 3.19 0.70 7.39
CA HIS A 57 2.20 0.69 6.31
C HIS A 57 1.64 2.06 5.95
N TYR A 58 2.49 3.08 5.99
CA TYR A 58 2.12 4.39 5.46
C TYR A 58 3.25 4.93 4.58
N ILE A 59 2.89 5.82 3.66
CA ILE A 59 3.86 6.43 2.74
C ILE A 59 3.74 7.94 2.89
N ASP A 60 4.84 8.57 3.27
CA ASP A 60 4.91 10.02 3.43
C ASP A 60 5.38 10.65 2.12
N LEU A 61 4.49 11.39 1.47
CA LEU A 61 4.79 12.02 0.19
C LEU A 61 5.41 13.42 0.34
N ASN A 62 5.67 13.86 1.57
CA ASN A 62 6.26 15.17 1.81
C ASN A 62 7.76 15.23 1.51
N ASN A 63 8.44 14.09 1.60
CA ASN A 63 9.87 14.03 1.30
C ASN A 63 10.04 13.82 -0.20
N ASP A 64 10.71 14.76 -0.87
CA ASP A 64 10.85 14.74 -2.33
C ASP A 64 11.48 13.46 -2.84
N LEU A 65 12.55 12.99 -2.19
CA LEU A 65 13.24 11.79 -2.63
C LEU A 65 12.34 10.56 -2.47
N LYS A 66 11.69 10.43 -1.31
CA LYS A 66 10.79 9.30 -1.07
C LYS A 66 9.62 9.31 -2.04
N ARG A 67 9.08 10.50 -2.32
CA ARG A 67 7.98 10.63 -3.29
C ARG A 67 8.42 10.18 -4.68
N GLN A 68 9.61 10.60 -5.11
CA GLN A 68 10.12 10.19 -6.42
C GLN A 68 10.36 8.69 -6.48
N MET A 69 10.92 8.10 -5.43
CA MET A 69 11.13 6.66 -5.37
C MET A 69 9.81 5.90 -5.42
N PHE A 70 8.79 6.40 -4.72
CA PHE A 70 7.47 5.82 -4.77
C PHE A 70 6.91 5.87 -6.20
N GLU A 71 6.98 7.04 -6.84
CA GLU A 71 6.48 7.19 -8.21
C GLU A 71 7.19 6.27 -9.19
N MET A 72 8.51 6.13 -9.05
CA MET A 72 9.29 5.23 -9.91
C MET A 72 8.87 3.77 -9.75
N GLY A 73 8.55 3.38 -8.51
CA GLY A 73 8.16 2.01 -8.24
C GLY A 73 6.77 1.64 -8.74
N MET A 74 5.96 2.63 -9.09
CA MET A 74 4.59 2.36 -9.53
C MET A 74 4.49 1.79 -10.95
N GLY A 75 5.48 2.04 -11.79
CA GLY A 75 5.54 1.43 -13.12
C GLY A 75 4.60 2.04 -14.16
N VAL A 76 3.84 3.08 -13.79
CA VAL A 76 2.93 3.78 -14.70
C VAL A 76 3.16 5.28 -14.56
N SER A 77 2.54 6.07 -15.43
CA SER A 77 2.74 7.53 -15.40
C SER A 77 2.24 8.15 -14.11
N SER A 78 2.85 9.28 -13.73
CA SER A 78 2.42 10.03 -12.55
C SER A 78 0.96 10.45 -12.63
N GLU A 79 0.49 10.76 -13.83
CA GLU A 79 -0.92 11.12 -14.03
C GLU A 79 -1.84 9.98 -13.58
N VAL A 80 -1.53 8.76 -13.97
CA VAL A 80 -2.32 7.59 -13.57
C VAL A 80 -2.18 7.35 -12.07
N VAL A 81 -0.94 7.42 -11.55
CA VAL A 81 -0.71 7.20 -10.12
C VAL A 81 -1.58 8.12 -9.27
N TYR A 82 -1.51 9.42 -9.52
CA TYR A 82 -2.23 10.39 -8.68
C TYR A 82 -3.72 10.41 -9.00
N GLY A 83 -4.10 10.06 -10.21
CA GLY A 83 -5.52 9.86 -10.53
C GLY A 83 -6.12 8.71 -9.73
N VAL A 84 -5.39 7.59 -9.62
CA VAL A 84 -5.83 6.45 -8.82
C VAL A 84 -5.86 6.82 -7.33
N ILE A 85 -4.84 7.51 -6.85
CA ILE A 85 -4.80 7.96 -5.45
C ILE A 85 -6.00 8.86 -5.14
N ASP A 86 -6.33 9.79 -6.03
CA ASP A 86 -7.47 10.68 -5.83
C ASP A 86 -8.79 9.91 -5.75
N ILE A 87 -8.96 8.89 -6.60
CA ILE A 87 -10.14 8.03 -6.55
C ILE A 87 -10.20 7.30 -5.21
N LEU A 88 -9.08 6.73 -4.79
CA LEU A 88 -9.04 5.97 -3.55
C LEU A 88 -9.28 6.84 -2.32
N ALA A 89 -8.78 8.06 -2.33
CA ALA A 89 -9.07 9.02 -1.26
C ALA A 89 -10.55 9.42 -1.29
N GLY A 90 -11.09 9.66 -2.48
CA GLY A 90 -12.49 10.05 -2.63
C GLY A 90 -13.47 8.98 -2.19
N THR A 91 -13.11 7.70 -2.36
CA THR A 91 -13.99 6.59 -1.94
C THR A 91 -13.77 6.16 -0.49
N GLY A 92 -12.73 6.69 0.16
CA GLY A 92 -12.39 6.31 1.54
C GLY A 92 -11.54 5.05 1.65
N TRP A 93 -11.08 4.48 0.53
CA TRP A 93 -10.14 3.37 0.60
C TRP A 93 -8.82 3.83 1.22
N LEU A 94 -8.31 5.00 0.78
CA LEU A 94 -7.26 5.73 1.48
C LEU A 94 -7.92 6.69 2.46
N ASP A 95 -7.25 6.97 3.57
CA ASP A 95 -7.72 7.96 4.52
C ASP A 95 -7.63 9.34 3.87
N LYS A 96 -8.78 9.92 3.57
CA LYS A 96 -8.85 11.16 2.82
C LYS A 96 -8.27 12.33 3.61
N GLU A 97 -8.57 12.39 4.92
CA GLU A 97 -8.13 13.50 5.74
C GLU A 97 -6.62 13.53 5.87
N VAL A 98 -6.02 12.38 6.15
CA VAL A 98 -4.56 12.27 6.27
C VAL A 98 -3.88 12.61 4.95
N TYR A 99 -4.46 12.17 3.83
CA TYR A 99 -3.91 12.49 2.53
C TYR A 99 -3.99 13.99 2.23
N GLU A 100 -5.15 14.60 2.46
CA GLU A 100 -5.35 16.01 2.11
C GLU A 100 -4.60 16.96 3.04
N LYS A 101 -4.50 16.62 4.33
CA LYS A 101 -3.82 17.48 5.30
C LYS A 101 -2.33 17.24 5.36
N ASP A 102 -1.93 15.98 5.40
CA ASP A 102 -0.56 15.61 5.73
C ASP A 102 0.20 14.98 4.58
N TYR A 103 -0.46 14.79 3.44
CA TYR A 103 0.12 14.20 2.24
C TYR A 103 0.72 12.81 2.52
N ILE A 104 -0.03 12.02 3.29
CA ILE A 104 0.36 10.68 3.70
C ILE A 104 -0.65 9.68 3.13
N LEU A 105 -0.14 8.56 2.58
CA LEU A 105 -0.98 7.48 2.09
C LEU A 105 -1.10 6.42 3.19
N TRP A 106 -2.32 6.17 3.65
CA TRP A 106 -2.62 5.17 4.64
C TRP A 106 -4.03 4.64 4.40
N SER A 107 -4.25 3.35 4.66
CA SER A 107 -5.54 2.72 4.37
C SER A 107 -5.95 1.78 5.49
N ASP A 108 -7.06 2.10 6.15
CA ASP A 108 -7.65 1.21 7.15
C ASP A 108 -8.10 -0.11 6.51
N LYS A 109 -8.65 -0.03 5.29
CA LYS A 109 -9.07 -1.23 4.56
C LYS A 109 -7.89 -2.15 4.28
N PHE A 110 -6.77 -1.57 3.85
CA PHE A 110 -5.57 -2.36 3.61
C PHE A 110 -5.06 -2.99 4.92
N MET A 111 -5.05 -2.24 6.00
CA MET A 111 -4.62 -2.76 7.31
C MET A 111 -5.46 -3.96 7.72
N LYS A 112 -6.77 -3.87 7.53
CA LYS A 112 -7.66 -4.99 7.85
C LYS A 112 -7.38 -6.20 6.96
N SER A 113 -7.03 -5.97 5.69
CA SER A 113 -6.78 -7.06 4.75
C SER A 113 -5.51 -7.84 5.06
N ILE A 114 -4.51 -7.19 5.68
CA ILE A 114 -3.24 -7.87 6.00
C ILE A 114 -3.19 -8.39 7.43
N ARG A 115 -4.29 -8.25 8.18
CA ARG A 115 -4.33 -8.73 9.56
C ARG A 115 -3.95 -10.20 9.66
N ALA A 116 -4.43 -11.02 8.75
CA ALA A 116 -4.14 -12.45 8.74
C ALA A 116 -2.66 -12.75 8.56
N VAL A 117 -1.95 -11.92 7.80
CA VAL A 117 -0.50 -12.10 7.62
C VAL A 117 0.21 -11.99 8.96
N TYR A 118 -0.14 -10.97 9.76
CA TYR A 118 0.45 -10.79 11.09
C TYR A 118 0.05 -11.88 12.06
N ILE A 119 -1.19 -12.33 12.02
CA ILE A 119 -1.66 -13.42 12.87
C ILE A 119 -0.87 -14.68 12.57
N ASN A 120 -0.67 -15.00 11.31
CA ASN A 120 0.06 -16.21 10.92
C ASN A 120 1.52 -16.17 11.36
N ARG A 121 2.14 -14.99 11.43
CA ARG A 121 3.52 -14.85 11.89
C ARG A 121 3.71 -15.24 13.35
N ARG A 122 2.66 -15.13 14.15
CA ARG A 122 2.74 -15.41 15.59
C ARG A 122 2.74 -16.90 15.89
N ARG A 123 2.53 -17.72 14.90
CA ARG A 123 2.58 -19.17 15.05
C ARG A 123 3.99 -19.69 14.78
#